data_4937718fe069ec6fd78a780fb7955b23
#
_entry.id   4937718fe069ec6fd78a780fb7955b23
#
_cell.length_a   1.000
_cell.length_b   1.000
_cell.length_c   1.000
_cell.angle_alpha   90.00
_cell.angle_beta   90.00
_cell.angle_gamma   90.00
#
_symmetry.space_group_name_H-M   'P 1'
#
loop_
_entity.id
_entity.type
_entity.pdbx_description
1 polymer ?
#
loop_
_entity_poly.entity_id
_entity_poly.type
_entity_poly.pdbx_seq_one_letter_code
_entity_poly.pdbx_strand_id
1 'polypeptide(L)'
;MLFEDICCAFEIYGRDGSHLIWENIPFPEAKRVAIQQRVGELVPFEHPAFPYLIEGSRDCMRISDLISQQDLRKTHLYNEVFCEAEVKHQIVIPIHASNGIGGMTLNRGGRDYSDEDLFVASLLAPHVVTAYESHLLLSEVAPKKAKKATLDYAKLRDLGLTRRESEVMSWMVEGKRDSEIGTILNISVRTANVHVRNILTKLGVETRTTAVTRVINEGLL
;
A
#
# COMPACT_ATOMS: atom_id res chain seq x y z
N MET A 1 -5.58 21.73 17.67
CA MET A 1 -4.98 20.84 16.66
C MET A 1 -6.13 20.25 15.84
N LEU A 2 -6.14 20.40 14.51
CA LEU A 2 -7.34 20.12 13.67
C LEU A 2 -7.72 18.63 13.57
N PHE A 3 -6.82 17.69 13.92
CA PHE A 3 -6.99 16.27 13.65
C PHE A 3 -6.43 15.37 14.76
N GLU A 4 -6.86 15.58 16.00
CA GLU A 4 -6.57 14.64 17.08
C GLU A 4 -7.50 13.42 16.94
N ASP A 5 -6.96 12.23 17.12
CA ASP A 5 -7.66 10.93 17.08
C ASP A 5 -8.27 10.53 15.72
N ILE A 6 -7.64 10.94 14.60
CA ILE A 6 -8.10 10.56 13.26
C ILE A 6 -7.26 9.42 12.72
N CYS A 7 -7.92 8.35 12.31
CA CYS A 7 -7.35 7.39 11.38
C CYS A 7 -7.82 7.68 9.95
N CYS A 8 -6.94 7.43 8.99
CA CYS A 8 -7.23 7.63 7.59
C CYS A 8 -7.22 6.28 6.86
N ALA A 9 -8.12 6.12 5.90
CA ALA A 9 -8.03 5.07 4.92
C ALA A 9 -8.14 5.67 3.52
N PHE A 10 -7.58 4.98 2.56
CA PHE A 10 -7.57 5.35 1.15
C PHE A 10 -7.93 4.10 0.35
N GLU A 11 -8.95 4.18 -0.48
CA GLU A 11 -9.45 3.05 -1.24
C GLU A 11 -9.74 3.45 -2.68
N ILE A 12 -9.32 2.61 -3.63
CA ILE A 12 -9.67 2.72 -5.04
C ILE A 12 -10.16 1.37 -5.55
N TYR A 13 -11.33 1.39 -6.15
CA TYR A 13 -11.93 0.27 -6.89
C TYR A 13 -11.62 0.48 -8.37
N GLY A 14 -10.70 -0.31 -8.88
CA GLY A 14 -10.20 -0.22 -10.25
C GLY A 14 -11.23 -0.71 -11.27
N ARG A 15 -11.20 -0.12 -12.47
CA ARG A 15 -12.06 -0.54 -13.60
C ARG A 15 -11.75 -1.96 -14.09
N ASP A 16 -10.57 -2.46 -13.76
CA ASP A 16 -10.09 -3.82 -14.06
C ASP A 16 -10.48 -4.83 -12.97
N GLY A 17 -11.26 -4.43 -11.98
CA GLY A 17 -11.63 -5.25 -10.82
C GLY A 17 -10.57 -5.28 -9.71
N SER A 18 -9.49 -4.53 -9.85
CA SER A 18 -8.50 -4.39 -8.76
C SER A 18 -9.07 -3.58 -7.60
N HIS A 19 -8.56 -3.86 -6.40
CA HIS A 19 -8.87 -3.08 -5.21
C HIS A 19 -7.57 -2.67 -4.53
N LEU A 20 -7.35 -1.38 -4.44
CA LEU A 20 -6.25 -0.78 -3.69
C LEU A 20 -6.80 -0.23 -2.38
N ILE A 21 -6.23 -0.66 -1.28
CA ILE A 21 -6.55 -0.14 0.05
C ILE A 21 -5.27 0.17 0.82
N TRP A 22 -5.27 1.31 1.49
CA TRP A 22 -4.25 1.71 2.44
C TRP A 22 -4.93 2.36 3.67
N GLU A 23 -4.45 2.05 4.85
CA GLU A 23 -4.91 2.66 6.10
C GLU A 23 -3.76 2.84 7.11
N ASN A 24 -3.91 3.76 8.04
CA ASN A 24 -2.96 4.01 9.12
C ASN A 24 -3.43 3.47 10.48
N ILE A 25 -4.38 2.54 10.49
CA ILE A 25 -4.90 1.94 11.71
C ILE A 25 -3.87 0.95 12.26
N PRO A 26 -3.52 1.02 13.55
CA PRO A 26 -2.46 0.19 14.14
C PRO A 26 -2.91 -1.24 14.44
N PHE A 27 -3.42 -1.95 13.44
CA PHE A 27 -3.78 -3.36 13.58
C PHE A 27 -2.58 -4.29 13.43
N PRO A 28 -2.57 -5.43 14.15
CA PRO A 28 -1.70 -6.54 13.81
C PRO A 28 -1.93 -7.02 12.35
N GLU A 29 -0.87 -7.48 11.68
CA GLU A 29 -0.90 -7.83 10.24
C GLU A 29 -2.06 -8.76 9.87
N ALA A 30 -2.27 -9.84 10.65
CA ALA A 30 -3.34 -10.80 10.37
C ALA A 30 -4.73 -10.16 10.45
N LYS A 31 -4.96 -9.25 11.42
CA LYS A 31 -6.23 -8.53 11.57
C LYS A 31 -6.42 -7.52 10.43
N ARG A 32 -5.36 -6.84 10.03
CA ARG A 32 -5.37 -5.88 8.91
C ARG A 32 -5.84 -6.55 7.62
N VAL A 33 -5.25 -7.69 7.26
CA VAL A 33 -5.61 -8.43 6.04
C VAL A 33 -7.08 -8.83 6.06
N ALA A 34 -7.58 -9.35 7.20
CA ALA A 34 -8.98 -9.75 7.33
C ALA A 34 -9.93 -8.56 7.18
N ILE A 35 -9.63 -7.41 7.81
CA ILE A 35 -10.45 -6.20 7.70
C ILE A 35 -10.42 -5.65 6.28
N GLN A 36 -9.26 -5.58 5.62
CA GLN A 36 -9.15 -5.12 4.24
C GLN A 36 -9.97 -5.97 3.27
N GLN A 37 -9.99 -7.29 3.48
CA GLN A 37 -10.84 -8.17 2.70
C GLN A 37 -12.33 -7.82 2.91
N ARG A 38 -12.78 -7.66 4.16
CA ARG A 38 -14.17 -7.31 4.46
C ARG A 38 -14.56 -5.93 3.94
N VAL A 39 -13.66 -4.96 3.97
CA VAL A 39 -13.84 -3.65 3.35
C VAL A 39 -14.13 -3.81 1.85
N GLY A 40 -13.30 -4.54 1.12
CA GLY A 40 -13.50 -4.78 -0.31
C GLY A 40 -14.83 -5.46 -0.65
N GLU A 41 -15.32 -6.36 0.23
CA GLU A 41 -16.58 -7.07 0.05
C GLU A 41 -17.81 -6.21 0.41
N LEU A 42 -17.73 -5.36 1.43
CA LEU A 42 -18.90 -4.69 2.01
C LEU A 42 -19.07 -3.24 1.54
N VAL A 43 -17.99 -2.49 1.37
CA VAL A 43 -18.07 -1.06 1.01
C VAL A 43 -18.86 -0.80 -0.27
N PRO A 44 -18.71 -1.54 -1.37
CA PRO A 44 -19.47 -1.32 -2.59
C PRO A 44 -21.01 -1.44 -2.43
N PHE A 45 -21.45 -2.15 -1.41
CA PHE A 45 -22.87 -2.48 -1.23
C PHE A 45 -23.52 -1.81 -0.01
N GLU A 46 -22.74 -1.53 1.04
CA GLU A 46 -23.30 -1.07 2.32
C GLU A 46 -22.80 0.32 2.73
N HIS A 47 -21.75 0.85 2.09
CA HIS A 47 -21.22 2.16 2.47
C HIS A 47 -22.13 3.28 1.94
N PRO A 48 -22.66 4.18 2.82
CA PRO A 48 -23.66 5.16 2.42
C PRO A 48 -23.19 6.19 1.38
N ALA A 49 -21.87 6.45 1.28
CA ALA A 49 -21.32 7.34 0.27
C ALA A 49 -21.03 6.65 -1.08
N PHE A 50 -21.02 5.33 -1.16
CA PHE A 50 -20.59 4.63 -2.38
C PHE A 50 -21.52 4.88 -3.58
N PRO A 51 -22.86 4.95 -3.46
CA PRO A 51 -23.75 5.33 -4.56
C PRO A 51 -23.40 6.70 -5.16
N TYR A 52 -23.11 7.69 -4.32
CA TYR A 52 -22.72 9.02 -4.77
C TYR A 52 -21.39 9.04 -5.53
N LEU A 53 -20.44 8.16 -5.14
CA LEU A 53 -19.18 7.98 -5.88
C LEU A 53 -19.45 7.42 -7.28
N ILE A 54 -20.34 6.43 -7.40
CA ILE A 54 -20.70 5.84 -8.70
C ILE A 54 -21.40 6.88 -9.59
N GLU A 55 -22.25 7.73 -9.02
CA GLU A 55 -22.96 8.82 -9.72
C GLU A 55 -22.02 9.97 -10.12
N GLY A 56 -20.77 9.94 -9.68
CA GLY A 56 -19.76 10.92 -10.07
C GLY A 56 -19.67 12.14 -9.15
N SER A 57 -20.24 12.08 -7.94
CA SER A 57 -20.12 13.16 -6.96
C SER A 57 -18.65 13.41 -6.60
N ARG A 58 -18.27 14.69 -6.54
CA ARG A 58 -16.94 15.15 -6.14
C ARG A 58 -16.95 15.89 -4.81
N ASP A 59 -18.13 16.05 -4.22
CA ASP A 59 -18.30 16.76 -2.96
C ASP A 59 -17.89 15.87 -1.78
N CYS A 60 -17.16 16.43 -0.82
CA CYS A 60 -16.88 15.75 0.43
C CYS A 60 -18.16 15.51 1.22
N MET A 61 -18.29 14.37 1.86
CA MET A 61 -19.50 13.93 2.54
C MET A 61 -19.21 13.45 3.94
N ARG A 62 -20.01 13.85 4.92
CA ARG A 62 -20.08 13.17 6.22
C ARG A 62 -21.05 12.01 6.12
N ILE A 63 -20.71 10.85 6.67
CA ILE A 63 -21.66 9.72 6.66
C ILE A 63 -22.92 10.00 7.49
N SER A 64 -22.81 10.83 8.53
CA SER A 64 -23.95 11.26 9.34
C SER A 64 -24.99 12.10 8.57
N ASP A 65 -24.62 12.75 7.47
CA ASP A 65 -25.53 13.46 6.59
C ASP A 65 -26.28 12.51 5.64
N LEU A 66 -25.76 11.28 5.44
CA LEU A 66 -26.28 10.31 4.49
C LEU A 66 -27.11 9.20 5.13
N ILE A 67 -26.80 8.82 6.36
CA ILE A 67 -27.45 7.73 7.09
C ILE A 67 -27.51 8.02 8.59
N SER A 68 -28.62 7.62 9.25
CA SER A 68 -28.69 7.71 10.70
C SER A 68 -27.73 6.74 11.37
N GLN A 69 -27.21 7.11 12.55
CA GLN A 69 -26.36 6.19 13.34
C GLN A 69 -27.10 4.89 13.70
N GLN A 70 -28.43 4.94 13.86
CA GLN A 70 -29.24 3.76 14.15
C GLN A 70 -29.27 2.79 12.96
N ASP A 71 -29.34 3.29 11.73
CA ASP A 71 -29.38 2.45 10.53
C ASP A 71 -27.98 1.99 10.13
N LEU A 72 -26.96 2.83 10.30
CA LEU A 72 -25.57 2.44 10.08
C LEU A 72 -25.19 1.23 10.94
N ARG A 73 -25.60 1.21 12.23
CA ARG A 73 -25.34 0.10 13.14
C ARG A 73 -25.99 -1.23 12.77
N LYS A 74 -26.95 -1.22 11.83
CA LYS A 74 -27.60 -2.45 11.34
C LYS A 74 -26.80 -3.11 10.20
N THR A 75 -25.84 -2.40 9.61
CA THR A 75 -25.04 -2.89 8.49
C THR A 75 -23.95 -3.88 8.95
N HIS A 76 -23.55 -4.79 8.07
CA HIS A 76 -22.39 -5.66 8.30
C HIS A 76 -21.10 -4.82 8.28
N LEU A 77 -21.03 -3.81 7.41
CA LEU A 77 -19.90 -2.88 7.35
C LEU A 77 -19.61 -2.24 8.72
N TYR A 78 -20.66 -1.77 9.42
CA TYR A 78 -20.46 -1.22 10.76
C TYR A 78 -19.96 -2.27 11.74
N ASN A 79 -20.62 -3.44 11.78
CA ASN A 79 -20.36 -4.46 12.80
C ASN A 79 -19.01 -5.16 12.60
N GLU A 80 -18.59 -5.38 11.37
CA GLU A 80 -17.40 -6.17 11.05
C GLU A 80 -16.15 -5.31 10.76
N VAL A 81 -16.34 -4.02 10.41
CA VAL A 81 -15.24 -3.12 10.07
C VAL A 81 -15.18 -1.92 11.00
N PHE A 82 -16.25 -1.12 11.07
CA PHE A 82 -16.22 0.14 11.82
C PHE A 82 -16.09 -0.08 13.33
N CYS A 83 -16.79 -1.07 13.90
CA CYS A 83 -16.64 -1.43 15.31
C CYS A 83 -15.21 -1.85 15.65
N GLU A 84 -14.61 -2.68 14.81
CA GLU A 84 -13.24 -3.17 15.00
C GLU A 84 -12.18 -2.07 14.91
N ALA A 85 -12.47 -1.02 14.13
CA ALA A 85 -11.62 0.14 13.93
C ALA A 85 -12.01 1.33 14.85
N GLU A 86 -13.00 1.14 15.75
CA GLU A 86 -13.55 2.17 16.62
C GLU A 86 -14.07 3.42 15.87
N VAL A 87 -14.49 3.25 14.61
CA VAL A 87 -15.02 4.32 13.76
C VAL A 87 -16.51 4.51 14.03
N LYS A 88 -16.90 5.74 14.36
CA LYS A 88 -18.31 6.15 14.50
C LYS A 88 -18.68 7.24 13.50
N HIS A 89 -17.73 8.08 13.13
CA HIS A 89 -17.92 9.23 12.28
C HIS A 89 -16.84 9.23 11.19
N GLN A 90 -17.25 9.63 10.00
CA GLN A 90 -16.36 9.61 8.84
C GLN A 90 -16.67 10.79 7.91
N ILE A 91 -15.62 11.42 7.36
CA ILE A 91 -15.67 12.21 6.15
C ILE A 91 -15.10 11.38 5.01
N VAL A 92 -15.79 11.39 3.88
CA VAL A 92 -15.33 10.81 2.62
C VAL A 92 -14.91 11.93 1.68
N ILE A 93 -13.68 11.88 1.21
CA ILE A 93 -13.15 12.72 0.12
C ILE A 93 -13.19 11.87 -1.16
N PRO A 94 -14.11 12.15 -2.11
CA PRO A 94 -14.22 11.37 -3.32
C PRO A 94 -12.98 11.44 -4.20
N ILE A 95 -12.60 10.32 -4.81
CA ILE A 95 -11.52 10.23 -5.77
C ILE A 95 -12.04 9.56 -7.03
N HIS A 96 -12.08 10.34 -8.13
CA HIS A 96 -12.34 9.85 -9.47
C HIS A 96 -11.05 9.94 -10.27
N ALA A 97 -10.39 8.80 -10.44
CA ALA A 97 -9.10 8.72 -11.11
C ALA A 97 -9.21 7.98 -12.45
N SER A 98 -8.16 8.11 -13.27
CA SER A 98 -8.08 7.44 -14.57
C SER A 98 -8.20 5.92 -14.46
N ASN A 99 -7.71 5.32 -13.37
CA ASN A 99 -7.76 3.88 -13.14
C ASN A 99 -8.98 3.38 -12.36
N GLY A 100 -9.79 4.25 -11.73
CA GLY A 100 -10.92 3.81 -10.92
C GLY A 100 -11.60 4.92 -10.12
N ILE A 101 -12.48 4.50 -9.22
CA ILE A 101 -13.21 5.37 -8.28
C ILE A 101 -12.98 4.92 -6.85
N GLY A 102 -13.05 5.84 -5.92
CA GLY A 102 -12.91 5.53 -4.51
C GLY A 102 -12.91 6.77 -3.64
N GLY A 103 -12.20 6.71 -2.53
CA GLY A 103 -12.12 7.84 -1.62
C GLY A 103 -10.97 7.76 -0.64
N MET A 104 -10.60 8.92 -0.12
CA MET A 104 -9.87 9.02 1.12
C MET A 104 -10.87 9.28 2.24
N THR A 105 -10.77 8.51 3.32
CA THR A 105 -11.66 8.64 4.47
C THR A 105 -10.90 9.14 5.68
N LEU A 106 -11.52 10.08 6.39
CA LEU A 106 -11.07 10.56 7.70
C LEU A 106 -12.03 9.98 8.73
N ASN A 107 -11.51 9.17 9.66
CA ASN A 107 -12.31 8.35 10.56
C ASN A 107 -12.01 8.69 12.02
N ARG A 108 -13.04 8.77 12.87
CA ARG A 108 -12.88 8.94 14.32
C ARG A 108 -14.00 8.31 15.13
N GLY A 109 -13.70 7.97 16.39
CA GLY A 109 -14.64 7.38 17.33
C GLY A 109 -15.30 8.37 18.29
N GLY A 110 -14.81 9.62 18.35
CA GLY A 110 -15.24 10.63 19.29
C GLY A 110 -16.49 11.41 18.82
N ARG A 111 -16.37 12.74 18.78
CA ARG A 111 -17.43 13.65 18.26
C ARG A 111 -17.57 13.54 16.76
N ASP A 112 -18.75 13.91 16.26
CA ASP A 112 -18.94 14.04 14.80
C ASP A 112 -18.17 15.22 14.21
N TYR A 113 -17.99 15.19 12.91
CA TYR A 113 -17.34 16.25 12.14
C TYR A 113 -18.26 17.48 12.03
N SER A 114 -17.67 18.66 12.22
CA SER A 114 -18.34 19.93 12.04
C SER A 114 -18.38 20.36 10.56
N ASP A 115 -19.14 21.42 10.25
CA ASP A 115 -19.12 22.02 8.92
C ASP A 115 -17.76 22.62 8.57
N GLU A 116 -17.02 23.09 9.57
CA GLU A 116 -15.64 23.56 9.39
C GLU A 116 -14.70 22.40 9.03
N ASP A 117 -14.83 21.23 9.68
CA ASP A 117 -14.08 20.04 9.33
C ASP A 117 -14.36 19.61 7.88
N LEU A 118 -15.64 19.63 7.48
CA LEU A 118 -16.07 19.31 6.11
C LEU A 118 -15.52 20.32 5.09
N PHE A 119 -15.56 21.61 5.43
CA PHE A 119 -14.97 22.64 4.59
C PHE A 119 -13.47 22.46 4.40
N VAL A 120 -12.73 22.16 5.45
CA VAL A 120 -11.28 21.86 5.37
C VAL A 120 -11.03 20.63 4.49
N ALA A 121 -11.82 19.57 4.63
CA ALA A 121 -11.74 18.40 3.76
C ALA A 121 -11.97 18.76 2.29
N SER A 122 -12.93 19.64 2.01
CA SER A 122 -13.22 20.13 0.65
C SER A 122 -12.05 20.90 0.04
N LEU A 123 -11.33 21.69 0.84
CA LEU A 123 -10.12 22.39 0.39
C LEU A 123 -8.97 21.41 0.11
N LEU A 124 -8.90 20.29 0.83
CA LEU A 124 -7.87 19.27 0.63
C LEU A 124 -8.17 18.34 -0.56
N ALA A 125 -9.45 18.13 -0.90
CA ALA A 125 -9.87 17.18 -1.92
C ALA A 125 -9.13 17.31 -3.26
N PRO A 126 -9.00 18.50 -3.90
CA PRO A 126 -8.30 18.63 -5.17
C PRO A 126 -6.80 18.28 -5.06
N HIS A 127 -6.19 18.52 -3.91
CA HIS A 127 -4.78 18.17 -3.67
C HIS A 127 -4.59 16.66 -3.54
N VAL A 128 -5.51 15.97 -2.86
CA VAL A 128 -5.50 14.50 -2.75
C VAL A 128 -5.65 13.86 -4.13
N VAL A 129 -6.64 14.31 -4.91
CA VAL A 129 -6.87 13.80 -6.28
C VAL A 129 -5.64 14.05 -7.16
N THR A 130 -5.10 15.27 -7.15
CA THR A 130 -3.91 15.62 -7.95
C THR A 130 -2.69 14.81 -7.55
N ALA A 131 -2.46 14.60 -6.25
CA ALA A 131 -1.35 13.78 -5.77
C ALA A 131 -1.46 12.33 -6.23
N TYR A 132 -2.67 11.76 -6.18
CA TYR A 132 -2.91 10.40 -6.64
C TYR A 132 -2.74 10.26 -8.16
N GLU A 133 -3.33 11.14 -8.97
CA GLU A 133 -3.15 11.15 -10.42
C GLU A 133 -1.68 11.34 -10.82
N SER A 134 -0.96 12.24 -10.12
CA SER A 134 0.48 12.41 -10.33
C SER A 134 1.26 11.13 -10.02
N HIS A 135 0.87 10.41 -8.97
CA HIS A 135 1.47 9.10 -8.64
C HIS A 135 1.23 8.08 -9.75
N LEU A 136 0.02 8.01 -10.31
CA LEU A 136 -0.30 7.12 -11.43
C LEU A 136 0.57 7.44 -12.65
N LEU A 137 0.62 8.71 -13.06
CA LEU A 137 1.45 9.14 -14.19
C LEU A 137 2.94 8.83 -13.97
N LEU A 138 3.46 9.09 -12.78
CA LEU A 138 4.85 8.77 -12.45
C LEU A 138 5.10 7.26 -12.44
N SER A 139 4.12 6.45 -12.04
CA SER A 139 4.24 4.99 -12.06
C SER A 139 4.21 4.40 -13.47
N GLU A 140 3.57 5.09 -14.42
CA GLU A 140 3.57 4.73 -15.83
C GLU A 140 4.90 5.12 -16.53
N VAL A 141 5.44 6.30 -16.17
CA VAL A 141 6.68 6.84 -16.76
C VAL A 141 7.93 6.28 -16.08
N ALA A 142 7.85 6.00 -14.78
CA ALA A 142 8.93 5.28 -14.10
C ALA A 142 9.12 3.94 -14.84
N PRO A 143 10.34 3.58 -15.23
CA PRO A 143 10.58 2.24 -15.74
C PRO A 143 9.96 1.32 -14.70
N LYS A 144 8.95 0.50 -15.10
CA LYS A 144 8.20 -0.38 -14.20
C LYS A 144 9.21 -0.95 -13.25
N LYS A 145 9.22 -0.45 -11.98
CA LYS A 145 9.98 -1.13 -10.93
C LYS A 145 9.45 -2.54 -11.03
N ALA A 146 10.28 -3.41 -11.59
CA ALA A 146 9.91 -4.80 -11.83
C ALA A 146 9.15 -5.20 -10.58
N LYS A 147 7.95 -5.73 -10.71
CA LYS A 147 7.20 -6.42 -9.64
C LYS A 147 8.28 -7.00 -8.78
N LYS A 148 8.34 -6.69 -7.45
CA LYS A 148 9.41 -7.13 -6.56
C LYS A 148 9.80 -8.51 -7.05
N ALA A 149 10.81 -8.55 -7.91
CA ALA A 149 11.05 -9.71 -8.71
C ALA A 149 11.51 -10.70 -7.68
N THR A 150 10.66 -11.66 -7.38
CA THR A 150 10.96 -12.70 -6.42
C THR A 150 12.09 -13.45 -7.08
N LEU A 151 13.32 -13.16 -6.67
CA LEU A 151 14.49 -13.86 -7.18
C LEU A 151 14.18 -15.34 -7.19
N ASP A 152 14.27 -15.96 -8.34
CA ASP A 152 14.05 -17.39 -8.44
C ASP A 152 15.21 -18.12 -7.76
N TYR A 153 15.03 -18.37 -6.46
CA TYR A 153 16.03 -19.05 -5.63
C TYR A 153 16.38 -20.47 -6.15
N ALA A 154 15.49 -21.08 -6.95
CA ALA A 154 15.80 -22.37 -7.56
C ALA A 154 16.83 -22.18 -8.68
N LYS A 155 16.61 -21.25 -9.57
CA LYS A 155 17.54 -20.90 -10.66
C LYS A 155 18.87 -20.36 -10.14
N LEU A 156 18.89 -19.56 -9.05
CA LEU A 156 20.14 -19.10 -8.44
C LEU A 156 20.97 -20.27 -7.89
N ARG A 157 20.33 -21.33 -7.40
CA ARG A 157 21.02 -22.56 -7.01
C ARG A 157 21.62 -23.29 -8.21
N ASP A 158 20.96 -23.28 -9.35
CA ASP A 158 21.49 -23.86 -10.59
C ASP A 158 22.77 -23.16 -11.06
N LEU A 159 22.92 -21.85 -10.71
CA LEU A 159 24.16 -21.10 -10.89
C LEU A 159 25.22 -21.38 -9.79
N GLY A 160 24.97 -22.32 -8.91
CA GLY A 160 25.88 -22.74 -7.85
C GLY A 160 25.88 -21.85 -6.60
N LEU A 161 24.91 -20.92 -6.47
CA LEU A 161 24.79 -20.08 -5.27
C LEU A 161 24.16 -20.89 -4.12
N THR A 162 24.75 -20.77 -2.94
CA THR A 162 24.13 -21.28 -1.71
C THR A 162 22.92 -20.44 -1.33
N ARG A 163 22.05 -20.96 -0.46
CA ARG A 163 20.90 -20.20 0.07
C ARG A 163 21.33 -18.83 0.61
N ARG A 164 22.44 -18.77 1.38
CA ARG A 164 22.91 -17.52 1.97
C ARG A 164 23.46 -16.54 0.92
N GLU A 165 24.14 -17.03 -0.07
CA GLU A 165 24.59 -16.23 -1.20
C GLU A 165 23.41 -15.72 -2.04
N SER A 166 22.36 -16.49 -2.21
CA SER A 166 21.14 -16.05 -2.87
C SER A 166 20.43 -14.93 -2.08
N GLU A 167 20.37 -15.01 -0.76
CA GLU A 167 19.87 -13.94 0.11
C GLU A 167 20.71 -12.66 -0.03
N VAL A 168 22.03 -12.78 -0.06
CA VAL A 168 22.93 -11.64 -0.29
C VAL A 168 22.75 -11.08 -1.70
N MET A 169 22.62 -11.93 -2.72
CA MET A 169 22.40 -11.52 -4.11
C MET A 169 21.11 -10.72 -4.26
N SER A 170 20.03 -11.09 -3.55
CA SER A 170 18.77 -10.33 -3.59
C SER A 170 18.94 -8.88 -3.13
N TRP A 171 19.71 -8.67 -2.06
CA TRP A 171 20.01 -7.33 -1.57
C TRP A 171 21.01 -6.57 -2.45
N MET A 172 21.90 -7.28 -3.15
CA MET A 172 22.78 -6.68 -4.16
C MET A 172 21.96 -6.12 -5.33
N VAL A 173 20.95 -6.85 -5.79
CA VAL A 173 20.02 -6.40 -6.85
C VAL A 173 19.22 -5.17 -6.41
N GLU A 174 18.84 -5.10 -5.15
CA GLU A 174 18.19 -3.91 -4.58
C GLU A 174 19.16 -2.73 -4.32
N GLY A 175 20.43 -2.86 -4.72
CA GLY A 175 21.42 -1.80 -4.60
C GLY A 175 21.98 -1.60 -3.20
N LYS A 176 21.72 -2.49 -2.24
CA LYS A 176 22.19 -2.38 -0.86
C LYS A 176 23.70 -2.56 -0.78
N ARG A 177 24.39 -1.73 0.02
CA ARG A 177 25.82 -1.87 0.30
C ARG A 177 26.08 -3.02 1.28
N ASP A 178 27.31 -3.51 1.33
CA ASP A 178 27.66 -4.65 2.18
C ASP A 178 27.43 -4.38 3.68
N SER A 179 27.56 -3.13 4.11
CA SER A 179 27.22 -2.71 5.48
C SER A 179 25.73 -2.81 5.78
N GLU A 180 24.87 -2.42 4.82
CA GLU A 180 23.43 -2.52 4.92
C GLU A 180 22.97 -3.97 4.89
N ILE A 181 23.56 -4.78 3.99
CA ILE A 181 23.32 -6.23 3.90
C ILE A 181 23.70 -6.91 5.21
N GLY A 182 24.85 -6.52 5.80
CA GLY A 182 25.26 -7.01 7.11
C GLY A 182 24.22 -6.77 8.19
N THR A 183 23.68 -5.54 8.24
CA THR A 183 22.62 -5.16 9.19
C THR A 183 21.32 -5.93 8.93
N ILE A 184 20.87 -6.01 7.69
CA ILE A 184 19.60 -6.66 7.30
C ILE A 184 19.65 -8.17 7.61
N LEU A 185 20.77 -8.81 7.30
CA LEU A 185 20.94 -10.24 7.46
C LEU A 185 21.52 -10.66 8.83
N ASN A 186 21.72 -9.68 9.71
CA ASN A 186 22.34 -9.88 11.05
C ASN A 186 23.68 -10.62 11.00
N ILE A 187 24.57 -10.16 10.12
CA ILE A 187 25.94 -10.67 9.97
C ILE A 187 26.94 -9.51 9.97
N SER A 188 28.22 -9.80 10.23
CA SER A 188 29.25 -8.77 10.14
C SER A 188 29.41 -8.28 8.68
N VAL A 189 29.84 -7.02 8.52
CA VAL A 189 30.19 -6.45 7.20
C VAL A 189 31.27 -7.31 6.52
N ARG A 190 32.22 -7.83 7.29
CA ARG A 190 33.26 -8.75 6.79
C ARG A 190 32.66 -10.03 6.22
N THR A 191 31.63 -10.58 6.87
CA THR A 191 30.93 -11.78 6.41
C THR A 191 30.13 -11.50 5.14
N ALA A 192 29.45 -10.34 5.06
CA ALA A 192 28.75 -9.89 3.86
C ALA A 192 29.71 -9.77 2.66
N ASN A 193 30.87 -9.14 2.86
CA ASN A 193 31.93 -9.02 1.85
C ASN A 193 32.43 -10.40 1.35
N VAL A 194 32.56 -11.38 2.24
CA VAL A 194 32.94 -12.74 1.85
C VAL A 194 31.89 -13.38 0.95
N HIS A 195 30.60 -13.25 1.32
CA HIS A 195 29.52 -13.75 0.46
C HIS A 195 29.48 -13.06 -0.90
N VAL A 196 29.63 -11.73 -0.95
CA VAL A 196 29.71 -11.00 -2.23
C VAL A 196 30.86 -11.52 -3.09
N ARG A 197 32.07 -11.68 -2.54
CA ARG A 197 33.20 -12.23 -3.28
C ARG A 197 32.95 -13.64 -3.81
N ASN A 198 32.34 -14.49 -3.01
CA ASN A 198 32.01 -15.86 -3.41
C ASN A 198 30.96 -15.84 -4.56
N ILE A 199 29.97 -14.95 -4.50
CA ILE A 199 28.99 -14.74 -5.57
C ILE A 199 29.70 -14.35 -6.87
N LEU A 200 30.60 -13.35 -6.82
CA LEU A 200 31.34 -12.90 -8.00
C LEU A 200 32.13 -14.05 -8.64
N THR A 201 32.83 -14.83 -7.80
CA THR A 201 33.62 -15.99 -8.25
C THR A 201 32.72 -17.04 -8.91
N LYS A 202 31.60 -17.39 -8.30
CA LYS A 202 30.65 -18.40 -8.81
C LYS A 202 29.97 -17.97 -10.10
N LEU A 203 29.65 -16.69 -10.19
CA LEU A 203 29.08 -16.10 -11.42
C LEU A 203 30.14 -15.79 -12.47
N GLY A 204 31.44 -15.97 -12.22
CA GLY A 204 32.50 -15.69 -13.17
C GLY A 204 32.57 -14.22 -13.62
N VAL A 205 32.32 -13.29 -12.69
CA VAL A 205 32.30 -11.85 -12.95
C VAL A 205 33.20 -11.10 -11.98
N GLU A 206 33.72 -9.96 -12.40
CA GLU A 206 34.70 -9.20 -11.62
C GLU A 206 34.07 -8.13 -10.73
N THR A 207 32.88 -7.62 -11.11
CA THR A 207 32.26 -6.50 -10.41
C THR A 207 30.86 -6.83 -9.90
N ARG A 208 30.46 -6.13 -8.84
CA ARG A 208 29.11 -6.20 -8.30
C ARG A 208 28.05 -5.86 -9.33
N THR A 209 28.28 -4.80 -10.10
CA THR A 209 27.36 -4.36 -11.15
C THR A 209 27.18 -5.43 -12.24
N THR A 210 28.28 -6.06 -12.66
CA THR A 210 28.22 -7.14 -13.66
C THR A 210 27.47 -8.36 -13.12
N ALA A 211 27.62 -8.69 -11.83
CA ALA A 211 26.88 -9.77 -11.19
C ALA A 211 25.37 -9.49 -11.21
N VAL A 212 24.95 -8.28 -10.83
CA VAL A 212 23.54 -7.85 -10.84
C VAL A 212 22.98 -7.88 -12.26
N THR A 213 23.69 -7.30 -13.23
CA THR A 213 23.27 -7.28 -14.64
C THR A 213 23.12 -8.70 -15.21
N ARG A 214 24.04 -9.62 -14.86
CA ARG A 214 23.95 -11.01 -15.30
C ARG A 214 22.68 -11.69 -14.78
N VAL A 215 22.40 -11.56 -13.48
CA VAL A 215 21.19 -12.14 -12.85
C VAL A 215 19.92 -11.58 -13.48
N ILE A 216 19.88 -10.28 -13.81
CA ILE A 216 18.75 -9.64 -14.48
C ILE A 216 18.57 -10.17 -15.91
N ASN A 217 19.65 -10.26 -16.69
CA ASN A 217 19.59 -10.67 -18.08
C ASN A 217 19.26 -12.17 -18.26
N GLU A 218 19.60 -13.02 -17.30
CA GLU A 218 19.25 -14.44 -17.30
C GLU A 218 17.80 -14.69 -16.84
N GLY A 219 17.01 -13.63 -16.61
CA GLY A 219 15.60 -13.73 -16.22
C GLY A 219 15.41 -14.40 -14.85
N LEU A 220 16.32 -14.15 -13.94
CA LEU A 220 16.30 -14.69 -12.56
C LEU A 220 15.58 -13.75 -11.57
N LEU A 221 15.00 -12.68 -12.11
CA LEU A 221 14.18 -11.67 -11.43
C LEU A 221 12.76 -11.75 -11.92
#